data_233fa80e05d7f1d0252e7abc3d7dce95
#
_entry.id   233fa80e05d7f1d0252e7abc3d7dce95
#
_cell.length_a   1.000
_cell.length_b   1.000
_cell.length_c   1.000
_cell.angle_alpha   90.00
_cell.angle_beta   90.00
_cell.angle_gamma   90.00
#
_symmetry.space_group_name_H-M   'P 1'
#
loop_
_entity.id
_entity.type
_entity.pdbx_description
1 polymer ?
#
loop_
_entity_poly.entity_id
_entity_poly.type
_entity_poly.pdbx_seq_one_letter_code
_entity_poly.pdbx_strand_id
1 'polypeptide(L)'
;MSNGRCYPGGVKAKQKLSWVAMSEVLTEEEYRERYSAGAPPPMEPCPGCGVRLGYLGHFERRQLSSDGKLEPLMLFRGICHNPACPAVSVTHYPSFVTPYSVFPTAVRETAIMESVSKGVEAVAASIGCSARTVLRWRQAVKERVGELVSGVAGLIMRLDPLWPLPQGPGGLALTFALLGGAGRLLGWRGPLLAIARLRPSWPSALPVFT
;
A
#
# COMPACT_ATOMS: atom_id res chain seq x y z
N MET A 1 -11.33 -37.58 -14.86
CA MET A 1 -9.91 -38.02 -15.00
C MET A 1 -9.05 -36.76 -14.99
N SER A 2 -8.50 -36.41 -13.82
CA SER A 2 -7.72 -35.18 -13.61
C SER A 2 -6.24 -35.48 -13.81
N ASN A 3 -5.66 -34.92 -14.87
CA ASN A 3 -4.22 -35.01 -15.13
C ASN A 3 -3.46 -34.08 -14.17
N GLY A 4 -3.05 -34.60 -13.04
CA GLY A 4 -2.06 -33.97 -12.16
C GLY A 4 -0.69 -33.99 -12.82
N ARG A 5 -0.22 -32.84 -13.31
CA ARG A 5 1.19 -32.65 -13.68
C ARG A 5 1.98 -32.42 -12.40
N CYS A 6 2.73 -33.42 -11.96
CA CYS A 6 3.78 -33.26 -10.98
C CYS A 6 4.96 -32.49 -11.63
N TYR A 7 5.25 -31.31 -11.12
CA TYR A 7 6.49 -30.61 -11.45
C TYR A 7 7.64 -31.24 -10.64
N PRO A 8 8.79 -31.54 -11.27
CA PRO A 8 9.95 -32.09 -10.55
C PRO A 8 10.50 -31.07 -9.58
N GLY A 9 10.86 -31.53 -8.38
CA GLY A 9 11.31 -30.74 -7.25
C GLY A 9 12.59 -29.94 -7.51
N GLY A 10 12.44 -28.71 -7.95
CA GLY A 10 13.47 -27.68 -7.88
C GLY A 10 13.35 -26.94 -6.54
N VAL A 11 14.47 -26.60 -5.94
CA VAL A 11 14.60 -25.78 -4.72
C VAL A 11 13.65 -24.59 -4.86
N LYS A 12 12.59 -24.54 -4.03
CA LYS A 12 11.64 -23.43 -4.01
C LYS A 12 12.38 -22.20 -3.53
N ALA A 13 12.98 -21.45 -4.45
CA ALA A 13 13.35 -20.08 -4.17
C ALA A 13 12.09 -19.42 -3.60
N LYS A 14 12.20 -18.84 -2.40
CA LYS A 14 11.07 -18.13 -1.75
C LYS A 14 10.56 -17.12 -2.77
N GLN A 15 9.42 -17.41 -3.41
CA GLN A 15 8.82 -16.50 -4.37
C GLN A 15 8.54 -15.20 -3.63
N LYS A 16 9.26 -14.15 -3.99
CA LYS A 16 9.05 -12.83 -3.42
C LYS A 16 7.66 -12.38 -3.85
N LEU A 17 6.73 -12.32 -2.90
CA LEU A 17 5.39 -11.82 -3.14
C LEU A 17 5.50 -10.39 -3.68
N SER A 18 5.09 -10.20 -4.92
CA SER A 18 5.11 -8.90 -5.59
C SER A 18 3.72 -8.31 -5.61
N TRP A 19 3.64 -7.00 -5.46
CA TRP A 19 2.40 -6.27 -5.60
C TRP A 19 2.66 -4.88 -6.22
N VAL A 20 1.61 -4.26 -6.72
CA VAL A 20 1.64 -2.92 -7.27
C VAL A 20 0.37 -2.17 -6.83
N ALA A 21 0.52 -0.88 -6.52
CA ALA A 21 -0.63 -0.02 -6.33
C ALA A 21 -1.26 0.30 -7.69
N MET A 22 -2.59 0.24 -7.77
CA MET A 22 -3.30 0.68 -8.96
C MET A 22 -3.06 2.17 -9.21
N SER A 23 -2.85 2.55 -10.45
CA SER A 23 -2.68 3.95 -10.85
C SER A 23 -3.97 4.74 -10.68
N GLU A 24 -5.11 4.09 -10.87
CA GLU A 24 -6.42 4.68 -10.65
C GLU A 24 -6.68 4.88 -9.15
N VAL A 25 -7.04 6.11 -8.79
CA VAL A 25 -7.36 6.48 -7.40
C VAL A 25 -8.87 6.46 -7.23
N LEU A 26 -9.37 5.37 -6.67
CA LEU A 26 -10.80 5.16 -6.40
C LEU A 26 -11.08 5.19 -4.89
N THR A 27 -12.29 5.60 -4.53
CA THR A 27 -12.85 5.29 -3.21
C THR A 27 -13.17 3.80 -3.10
N GLU A 28 -13.42 3.31 -1.90
CA GLU A 28 -13.83 1.91 -1.71
C GLU A 28 -15.15 1.61 -2.43
N GLU A 29 -16.11 2.53 -2.38
CA GLU A 29 -17.42 2.41 -3.03
C GLU A 29 -17.29 2.34 -4.55
N GLU A 30 -16.56 3.30 -5.16
CA GLU A 30 -16.29 3.31 -6.60
C GLU A 30 -15.59 2.05 -7.08
N TYR A 31 -14.65 1.54 -6.27
CA TYR A 31 -13.96 0.30 -6.58
C TYR A 31 -14.89 -0.90 -6.54
N ARG A 32 -15.71 -1.02 -5.50
CA ARG A 32 -16.67 -2.11 -5.35
C ARG A 32 -17.70 -2.08 -6.46
N GLU A 33 -18.26 -0.92 -6.78
CA GLU A 33 -19.22 -0.76 -7.88
C GLU A 33 -18.61 -1.21 -9.21
N ARG A 34 -17.39 -0.79 -9.51
CA ARG A 34 -16.75 -1.06 -10.80
C ARG A 34 -16.24 -2.50 -10.95
N TYR A 35 -15.75 -3.09 -9.90
CA TYR A 35 -15.00 -4.36 -9.96
C TYR A 35 -15.65 -5.54 -9.24
N SER A 36 -16.82 -5.39 -8.61
CA SER A 36 -17.54 -6.49 -7.94
C SER A 36 -17.92 -7.64 -8.88
N ALA A 37 -18.17 -7.33 -10.15
CA ALA A 37 -18.49 -8.33 -11.16
C ALA A 37 -17.29 -9.13 -11.71
N GLY A 38 -16.07 -8.90 -11.16
CA GLY A 38 -14.85 -9.62 -11.55
C GLY A 38 -14.20 -9.12 -12.84
N ALA A 39 -14.71 -8.03 -13.45
CA ALA A 39 -14.03 -7.40 -14.59
C ALA A 39 -12.68 -6.84 -14.15
N PRO A 40 -11.56 -7.24 -14.80
CA PRO A 40 -10.25 -6.79 -14.36
C PRO A 40 -10.02 -5.30 -14.64
N PRO A 41 -9.34 -4.57 -13.74
CA PRO A 41 -8.86 -3.23 -14.02
C PRO A 41 -7.77 -3.26 -15.09
N PRO A 42 -7.41 -2.12 -15.68
CA PRO A 42 -6.21 -2.00 -16.49
C PRO A 42 -4.99 -2.54 -15.71
N MET A 43 -4.25 -3.47 -16.33
CA MET A 43 -3.09 -4.07 -15.67
C MET A 43 -1.94 -3.08 -15.63
N GLU A 44 -1.41 -2.85 -14.43
CA GLU A 44 -0.24 -2.00 -14.19
C GLU A 44 1.04 -2.64 -14.75
N PRO A 45 2.08 -1.84 -15.00
CA PRO A 45 3.39 -2.36 -15.32
C PRO A 45 3.97 -3.23 -14.18
N CYS A 46 4.74 -4.24 -14.54
CA CYS A 46 5.44 -5.08 -13.58
C CYS A 46 6.41 -4.24 -12.72
N PRO A 47 6.34 -4.29 -11.39
CA PRO A 47 7.23 -3.51 -10.53
C PRO A 47 8.69 -3.98 -10.58
N GLY A 48 8.95 -5.17 -11.14
CA GLY A 48 10.30 -5.73 -11.26
C GLY A 48 11.01 -5.39 -12.58
N CYS A 49 10.26 -5.20 -13.68
CA CYS A 49 10.86 -4.99 -15.00
C CYS A 49 10.12 -4.00 -15.90
N GLY A 50 9.03 -3.39 -15.46
CA GLY A 50 8.28 -2.40 -16.22
C GLY A 50 7.41 -2.95 -17.38
N VAL A 51 7.51 -4.23 -17.70
CA VAL A 51 6.68 -4.85 -18.76
C VAL A 51 5.22 -4.89 -18.31
N ARG A 52 4.29 -4.60 -19.21
CA ARG A 52 2.85 -4.67 -18.92
C ARG A 52 2.46 -6.08 -18.48
N LEU A 53 1.75 -6.16 -17.35
CA LEU A 53 1.26 -7.43 -16.83
C LEU A 53 0.08 -7.94 -17.66
N GLY A 54 0.03 -9.26 -17.87
CA GLY A 54 -1.17 -9.94 -18.34
C GLY A 54 -2.11 -10.22 -17.17
N TYR A 55 -3.41 -10.34 -17.44
CA TYR A 55 -4.38 -10.75 -16.43
C TYR A 55 -4.20 -12.24 -16.09
N LEU A 56 -4.04 -12.56 -14.80
CA LEU A 56 -3.89 -13.93 -14.31
C LEU A 56 -5.17 -14.46 -13.67
N GLY A 57 -5.96 -13.59 -13.02
CA GLY A 57 -7.17 -13.94 -12.29
C GLY A 57 -7.46 -12.96 -11.17
N HIS A 58 -8.44 -13.32 -10.35
CA HIS A 58 -8.82 -12.55 -9.17
C HIS A 58 -9.04 -13.48 -7.97
N PHE A 59 -9.13 -12.90 -6.79
CA PHE A 59 -9.47 -13.59 -5.55
C PHE A 59 -10.13 -12.63 -4.57
N GLU A 60 -10.94 -13.17 -3.70
CA GLU A 60 -11.54 -12.41 -2.62
C GLU A 60 -10.62 -12.35 -1.41
N ARG A 61 -10.60 -11.21 -0.76
CA ARG A 61 -9.93 -10.98 0.50
C ARG A 61 -10.88 -10.29 1.46
N ARG A 62 -10.86 -10.67 2.73
CA ARG A 62 -11.59 -9.92 3.76
C ARG A 62 -10.83 -8.63 4.10
N GLN A 63 -11.54 -7.53 4.03
CA GLN A 63 -11.06 -6.18 4.33
C GLN A 63 -12.03 -5.51 5.30
N LEU A 64 -11.50 -4.77 6.27
CA LEU A 64 -12.32 -3.91 7.10
C LEU A 64 -12.83 -2.75 6.22
N SER A 65 -14.15 -2.59 6.14
CA SER A 65 -14.79 -1.50 5.43
C SER A 65 -14.79 -0.22 6.26
N SER A 66 -15.20 0.88 5.68
CA SER A 66 -15.26 2.19 6.34
C SER A 66 -16.24 2.21 7.54
N ASP A 67 -17.26 1.36 7.54
CA ASP A 67 -18.22 1.17 8.63
C ASP A 67 -17.78 0.14 9.70
N GLY A 68 -16.55 -0.37 9.60
CA GLY A 68 -15.95 -1.28 10.58
C GLY A 68 -16.32 -2.75 10.42
N LYS A 69 -16.98 -3.16 9.33
CA LYS A 69 -17.30 -4.55 9.05
C LYS A 69 -16.21 -5.23 8.22
N LEU A 70 -16.02 -6.52 8.43
CA LEU A 70 -15.16 -7.34 7.58
C LEU A 70 -15.96 -7.83 6.37
N GLU A 71 -15.68 -7.22 5.23
CA GLU A 71 -16.35 -7.52 3.97
C GLU A 71 -15.40 -8.10 2.93
N PRO A 72 -15.91 -8.95 2.00
CA PRO A 72 -15.10 -9.43 0.90
C PRO A 72 -14.73 -8.27 -0.03
N LEU A 73 -13.48 -8.24 -0.46
CA LEU A 73 -12.96 -7.32 -1.44
C LEU A 73 -12.29 -8.11 -2.56
N MET A 74 -12.72 -7.89 -3.79
CA MET A 74 -12.13 -8.50 -4.97
C MET A 74 -10.76 -7.87 -5.23
N LEU A 75 -9.71 -8.69 -5.34
CA LEU A 75 -8.38 -8.26 -5.75
C LEU A 75 -7.94 -9.00 -6.99
N PHE A 76 -7.17 -8.33 -7.85
CA PHE A 76 -6.75 -8.85 -9.14
C PHE A 76 -5.27 -9.20 -9.13
N ARG A 77 -4.93 -10.23 -9.91
CA ARG A 77 -3.56 -10.65 -10.12
C ARG A 77 -3.15 -10.48 -11.57
N GLY A 78 -1.97 -9.95 -11.74
CA GLY A 78 -1.27 -9.92 -13.01
C GLY A 78 -0.16 -10.96 -13.07
N ILE A 79 0.20 -11.35 -14.28
CA ILE A 79 1.35 -12.21 -14.57
C ILE A 79 2.37 -11.46 -15.40
N CYS A 80 3.64 -11.56 -15.02
CA CYS A 80 4.75 -11.04 -15.80
C CYS A 80 5.24 -12.11 -16.79
N HIS A 81 5.18 -11.80 -18.06
CA HIS A 81 5.63 -12.72 -19.12
C HIS A 81 7.14 -12.59 -19.45
N ASN A 82 7.86 -11.70 -18.77
CA ASN A 82 9.32 -11.60 -18.93
C ASN A 82 9.99 -12.74 -18.13
N PRO A 83 10.62 -13.73 -18.80
CA PRO A 83 11.21 -14.90 -18.13
C PRO A 83 12.39 -14.54 -17.23
N ALA A 84 13.05 -13.40 -17.47
CA ALA A 84 14.14 -12.91 -16.63
C ALA A 84 13.66 -12.15 -15.39
N CYS A 85 12.34 -11.92 -15.24
CA CYS A 85 11.81 -11.16 -14.13
C CYS A 85 11.48 -12.07 -12.94
N PRO A 86 11.96 -11.78 -11.72
CA PRO A 86 11.63 -12.57 -10.54
C PRO A 86 10.17 -12.39 -10.07
N ALA A 87 9.48 -11.35 -10.55
CA ALA A 87 8.09 -11.06 -10.21
C ALA A 87 7.12 -11.82 -11.11
N VAL A 88 6.97 -13.13 -10.90
CA VAL A 88 6.14 -14.01 -11.73
C VAL A 88 4.66 -13.65 -11.62
N SER A 89 4.18 -13.35 -10.41
CA SER A 89 2.78 -12.97 -10.12
C SER A 89 2.75 -11.72 -9.27
N VAL A 90 1.89 -10.79 -9.65
CA VAL A 90 1.77 -9.47 -9.00
C VAL A 90 0.33 -9.22 -8.61
N THR A 91 0.08 -8.89 -7.35
CA THR A 91 -1.25 -8.50 -6.88
C THR A 91 -1.45 -7.00 -7.02
N HIS A 92 -2.57 -6.60 -7.61
CA HIS A 92 -2.98 -5.20 -7.74
C HIS A 92 -3.77 -4.79 -6.51
N TYR A 93 -3.34 -3.71 -5.86
CA TYR A 93 -4.01 -3.16 -4.68
C TYR A 93 -4.59 -1.79 -4.98
N PRO A 94 -5.89 -1.58 -4.72
CA PRO A 94 -6.47 -0.24 -4.79
C PRO A 94 -5.87 0.66 -3.71
N SER A 95 -5.96 1.96 -3.92
CA SER A 95 -5.29 2.98 -3.10
C SER A 95 -5.70 2.98 -1.62
N PHE A 96 -6.92 2.59 -1.32
CA PHE A 96 -7.44 2.53 0.04
C PHE A 96 -7.04 1.25 0.80
N VAL A 97 -6.40 0.28 0.14
CA VAL A 97 -5.98 -1.00 0.73
C VAL A 97 -4.48 -1.02 0.97
N THR A 98 -4.10 -1.38 2.19
CA THR A 98 -2.70 -1.71 2.49
C THR A 98 -2.45 -3.19 2.21
N PRO A 99 -1.42 -3.55 1.43
CA PRO A 99 -1.03 -4.93 1.22
C PRO A 99 -0.86 -5.69 2.54
N TYR A 100 -1.39 -6.91 2.58
CA TYR A 100 -1.30 -7.82 3.74
C TYR A 100 -1.92 -7.31 5.05
N SER A 101 -2.72 -6.24 5.02
CA SER A 101 -3.42 -5.68 6.18
C SER A 101 -4.93 -5.73 5.98
N VAL A 102 -5.67 -6.20 6.98
CA VAL A 102 -7.14 -6.12 6.99
C VAL A 102 -7.63 -4.69 7.23
N PHE A 103 -6.78 -3.82 7.75
CA PHE A 103 -7.11 -2.43 8.03
C PHE A 103 -6.89 -1.55 6.79
N PRO A 104 -7.87 -0.72 6.42
CA PRO A 104 -7.72 0.28 5.37
C PRO A 104 -6.54 1.21 5.61
N THR A 105 -6.00 1.76 4.53
CA THR A 105 -4.88 2.70 4.60
C THR A 105 -5.21 3.91 5.49
N ALA A 106 -6.42 4.48 5.33
CA ALA A 106 -6.87 5.63 6.11
C ALA A 106 -6.95 5.34 7.63
N VAL A 107 -7.45 4.16 8.01
CA VAL A 107 -7.51 3.74 9.43
C VAL A 107 -6.10 3.67 10.03
N ARG A 108 -5.15 3.14 9.28
CA ARG A 108 -3.75 3.06 9.74
C ARG A 108 -3.10 4.44 9.85
N GLU A 109 -3.35 5.34 8.91
CA GLU A 109 -2.87 6.71 8.94
C GLU A 109 -3.38 7.43 10.18
N THR A 110 -4.69 7.41 10.39
CA THR A 110 -5.34 8.00 11.56
C THR A 110 -4.78 7.42 12.86
N ALA A 111 -4.66 6.09 12.95
CA ALA A 111 -4.12 5.44 14.14
C ALA A 111 -2.67 5.86 14.45
N ILE A 112 -1.81 5.97 13.45
CA ILE A 112 -0.44 6.42 13.63
C ILE A 112 -0.42 7.86 14.15
N MET A 113 -1.20 8.76 13.54
CA MET A 113 -1.24 10.17 13.93
C MET A 113 -1.84 10.38 15.32
N GLU A 114 -3.01 9.80 15.59
CA GLU A 114 -3.68 9.95 16.88
C GLU A 114 -2.92 9.32 18.04
N SER A 115 -2.18 8.24 17.78
CA SER A 115 -1.39 7.58 18.83
C SER A 115 -0.25 8.45 19.39
N VAL A 116 0.08 9.55 18.73
CA VAL A 116 1.06 10.53 19.25
C VAL A 116 0.46 11.36 20.39
N SER A 117 -0.80 11.74 20.29
CA SER A 117 -1.49 12.59 21.26
C SER A 117 -2.37 11.82 22.26
N LYS A 118 -3.07 10.78 21.80
CA LYS A 118 -4.02 10.02 22.63
C LYS A 118 -3.40 8.78 23.32
N GLY A 119 -2.19 8.40 22.94
CA GLY A 119 -1.58 7.15 23.39
C GLY A 119 -1.99 5.93 22.53
N VAL A 120 -1.11 4.94 22.55
CA VAL A 120 -1.23 3.74 21.67
C VAL A 120 -2.41 2.85 22.07
N GLU A 121 -2.61 2.66 23.37
CA GLU A 121 -3.63 1.78 23.94
C GLU A 121 -5.04 2.31 23.64
N ALA A 122 -5.25 3.62 23.82
CA ALA A 122 -6.53 4.26 23.55
C ALA A 122 -6.91 4.16 22.07
N VAL A 123 -5.95 4.41 21.19
CA VAL A 123 -6.17 4.30 19.74
C VAL A 123 -6.40 2.84 19.32
N ALA A 124 -5.63 1.91 19.86
CA ALA A 124 -5.81 0.49 19.56
C ALA A 124 -7.21 -0.01 19.95
N ALA A 125 -7.69 0.40 21.13
CA ALA A 125 -9.04 0.09 21.59
C ALA A 125 -10.12 0.68 20.66
N SER A 126 -9.95 1.93 20.21
CA SER A 126 -10.93 2.61 19.34
C SER A 126 -11.09 1.96 17.96
N ILE A 127 -10.04 1.33 17.43
CA ILE A 127 -10.05 0.68 16.11
C ILE A 127 -10.17 -0.84 16.18
N GLY A 128 -10.29 -1.40 17.38
CA GLY A 128 -10.48 -2.84 17.59
C GLY A 128 -9.24 -3.68 17.26
N CYS A 129 -8.03 -3.17 17.54
CA CYS A 129 -6.79 -3.93 17.33
C CYS A 129 -5.90 -3.96 18.59
N SER A 130 -4.78 -4.69 18.54
CA SER A 130 -3.83 -4.70 19.66
C SER A 130 -2.94 -3.46 19.65
N ALA A 131 -2.55 -2.98 20.83
CA ALA A 131 -1.55 -1.91 21.00
C ALA A 131 -0.25 -2.22 20.23
N ARG A 132 0.16 -3.49 20.22
CA ARG A 132 1.33 -3.96 19.45
C ARG A 132 1.19 -3.71 17.95
N THR A 133 -0.02 -3.79 17.41
CA THR A 133 -0.30 -3.51 15.99
C THR A 133 -0.05 -2.03 15.68
N VAL A 134 -0.56 -1.12 16.49
CA VAL A 134 -0.35 0.33 16.33
C VAL A 134 1.15 0.68 16.50
N LEU A 135 1.83 0.09 17.50
CA LEU A 135 3.27 0.29 17.70
C LEU A 135 4.07 -0.15 16.47
N ARG A 136 3.75 -1.30 15.86
CA ARG A 136 4.42 -1.76 14.64
C ARG A 136 4.23 -0.77 13.49
N TRP A 137 3.03 -0.24 13.30
CA TRP A 137 2.77 0.74 12.26
C TRP A 137 3.57 2.03 12.48
N ARG A 138 3.61 2.53 13.72
CA ARG A 138 4.43 3.69 14.08
C ARG A 138 5.91 3.45 13.82
N GLN A 139 6.41 2.31 14.27
CA GLN A 139 7.83 1.96 14.12
C GLN A 139 8.23 1.86 12.64
N ALA A 140 7.41 1.22 11.81
CA ALA A 140 7.66 1.10 10.39
C ALA A 140 7.77 2.45 9.67
N VAL A 141 6.96 3.44 10.05
CA VAL A 141 7.08 4.80 9.51
C VAL A 141 8.29 5.51 10.13
N LYS A 142 8.49 5.40 11.45
CA LYS A 142 9.58 6.06 12.16
C LYS A 142 10.97 5.68 11.63
N GLU A 143 11.19 4.41 11.32
CA GLU A 143 12.45 3.91 10.76
C GLU A 143 12.82 4.56 9.42
N ARG A 144 11.84 5.19 8.75
CA ARG A 144 11.99 5.78 7.42
C ARG A 144 11.79 7.28 7.38
N VAL A 145 11.55 7.90 8.54
CA VAL A 145 11.27 9.35 8.64
C VAL A 145 12.31 10.17 7.89
N GLY A 146 13.60 9.91 8.11
CA GLY A 146 14.67 10.68 7.46
C GLY A 146 14.66 10.56 5.94
N GLU A 147 14.51 9.36 5.43
CA GLU A 147 14.44 9.07 3.98
C GLU A 147 13.18 9.69 3.34
N LEU A 148 12.04 9.57 4.04
CA LEU A 148 10.77 10.13 3.61
C LEU A 148 10.79 11.66 3.57
N VAL A 149 11.26 12.29 4.64
CA VAL A 149 11.35 13.76 4.71
C VAL A 149 12.24 14.29 3.60
N SER A 150 13.45 13.75 3.43
CA SER A 150 14.37 14.21 2.40
C SER A 150 13.83 13.99 0.99
N GLY A 151 13.28 12.80 0.72
CA GLY A 151 12.75 12.45 -0.60
C GLY A 151 11.51 13.27 -0.97
N VAL A 152 10.58 13.44 -0.02
CA VAL A 152 9.32 14.18 -0.26
C VAL A 152 9.57 15.68 -0.33
N ALA A 153 10.41 16.25 0.53
CA ALA A 153 10.78 17.67 0.45
C ALA A 153 11.43 17.98 -0.90
N GLY A 154 12.37 17.15 -1.36
CA GLY A 154 13.00 17.28 -2.66
C GLY A 154 12.01 17.15 -3.83
N LEU A 155 10.98 16.35 -3.71
CA LEU A 155 9.90 16.25 -4.71
C LEU A 155 9.05 17.51 -4.71
N ILE A 156 8.59 17.97 -3.55
CA ILE A 156 7.78 19.19 -3.42
C ILE A 156 8.52 20.39 -4.02
N MET A 157 9.79 20.58 -3.68
CA MET A 157 10.61 21.68 -4.21
C MET A 157 10.79 21.62 -5.73
N ARG A 158 10.73 20.45 -6.34
CA ARG A 158 10.78 20.32 -7.82
C ARG A 158 9.44 20.62 -8.48
N LEU A 159 8.34 20.29 -7.83
CA LEU A 159 6.99 20.49 -8.36
C LEU A 159 6.51 21.94 -8.15
N ASP A 160 6.79 22.50 -7.00
CA ASP A 160 6.46 23.87 -6.64
C ASP A 160 7.56 24.42 -5.70
N PRO A 161 8.55 25.15 -6.27
CA PRO A 161 9.64 25.75 -5.48
C PRO A 161 9.17 26.79 -4.46
N LEU A 162 7.98 27.35 -4.62
CA LEU A 162 7.40 28.35 -3.72
C LEU A 162 6.51 27.73 -2.63
N TRP A 163 6.31 26.41 -2.65
CA TRP A 163 5.52 25.74 -1.62
C TRP A 163 6.16 25.91 -0.25
N PRO A 164 5.41 26.42 0.74
CA PRO A 164 5.94 26.56 2.09
C PRO A 164 6.14 25.18 2.71
N LEU A 165 7.38 24.74 2.80
CA LEU A 165 7.69 23.49 3.48
C LEU A 165 7.30 23.60 4.95
N PRO A 166 6.59 22.61 5.52
CA PRO A 166 6.28 22.58 6.94
C PRO A 166 7.54 22.69 7.77
N GLN A 167 7.56 23.63 8.70
CA GLN A 167 8.64 23.82 9.67
C GLN A 167 8.26 23.11 10.98
N GLY A 168 9.24 22.59 11.69
CA GLY A 168 8.99 22.00 12.98
C GLY A 168 10.05 20.97 13.40
N PRO A 169 10.00 20.51 14.64
CA PRO A 169 10.84 19.41 15.05
C PRO A 169 10.56 18.19 14.17
N GLY A 170 11.61 17.53 13.72
CA GLY A 170 11.51 16.31 12.91
C GLY A 170 10.61 15.25 13.56
N GLY A 171 10.30 14.22 12.81
CA GLY A 171 9.53 13.09 13.31
C GLY A 171 8.25 12.82 12.50
N LEU A 172 7.35 12.02 13.09
CA LEU A 172 6.16 11.55 12.39
C LEU A 172 5.25 12.68 11.90
N ALA A 173 5.01 13.72 12.73
CA ALA A 173 4.14 14.83 12.39
C ALA A 173 4.63 15.59 11.16
N LEU A 174 5.92 15.95 11.10
CA LEU A 174 6.53 16.60 9.95
C LEU A 174 6.47 15.71 8.72
N THR A 175 6.78 14.41 8.86
CA THR A 175 6.70 13.45 7.76
C THR A 175 5.30 13.39 7.15
N PHE A 176 4.26 13.30 7.98
CA PHE A 176 2.89 13.25 7.50
C PHE A 176 2.43 14.59 6.90
N ALA A 177 2.87 15.72 7.44
CA ALA A 177 2.59 17.03 6.86
C ALA A 177 3.20 17.18 5.45
N LEU A 178 4.44 16.75 5.26
CA LEU A 178 5.12 16.74 3.96
C LEU A 178 4.44 15.79 2.97
N LEU A 179 4.13 14.56 3.40
CA LEU A 179 3.43 13.59 2.57
C LEU A 179 2.03 14.07 2.17
N GLY A 180 1.31 14.71 3.09
CA GLY A 180 0.03 15.34 2.80
C GLY A 180 0.15 16.50 1.81
N GLY A 181 1.22 17.31 1.90
CA GLY A 181 1.56 18.36 0.93
C GLY A 181 1.81 17.78 -0.47
N ALA A 182 2.69 16.80 -0.58
CA ALA A 182 2.96 16.11 -1.83
C ALA A 182 1.70 15.45 -2.41
N GLY A 183 0.86 14.84 -1.56
CA GLY A 183 -0.41 14.26 -1.95
C GLY A 183 -1.35 15.29 -2.59
N ARG A 184 -1.47 16.48 -2.00
CA ARG A 184 -2.30 17.56 -2.59
C ARG A 184 -1.77 18.03 -3.93
N LEU A 185 -0.45 18.22 -4.07
CA LEU A 185 0.18 18.65 -5.33
C LEU A 185 0.01 17.61 -6.45
N LEU A 186 0.00 16.33 -6.09
CA LEU A 186 -0.07 15.21 -7.05
C LEU A 186 -1.48 14.62 -7.18
N GLY A 187 -2.47 15.19 -6.51
CA GLY A 187 -3.85 14.67 -6.49
C GLY A 187 -4.00 13.32 -5.78
N TRP A 188 -3.06 12.96 -4.90
CA TRP A 188 -3.12 11.70 -4.15
C TRP A 188 -3.89 11.87 -2.85
N ARG A 189 -4.65 10.86 -2.48
CA ARG A 189 -5.42 10.84 -1.24
C ARG A 189 -4.62 10.11 -0.14
N GLY A 190 -4.15 10.89 0.84
CA GLY A 190 -3.48 10.40 2.03
C GLY A 190 -1.96 10.17 1.90
N PRO A 191 -1.24 10.33 3.02
CA PRO A 191 0.21 10.29 3.05
C PRO A 191 0.79 8.89 2.81
N LEU A 192 0.16 7.80 3.27
CA LEU A 192 0.67 6.46 3.02
C LEU A 192 0.52 6.05 1.55
N LEU A 193 -0.50 6.56 0.85
CA LEU A 193 -0.61 6.37 -0.59
C LEU A 193 0.51 7.12 -1.32
N ALA A 194 0.85 8.34 -0.88
CA ALA A 194 1.99 9.07 -1.41
C ALA A 194 3.29 8.26 -1.30
N ILE A 195 3.53 7.61 -0.15
CA ILE A 195 4.68 6.71 0.05
C ILE A 195 4.67 5.57 -0.98
N ALA A 196 3.55 4.88 -1.13
CA ALA A 196 3.43 3.76 -2.06
C ALA A 196 3.67 4.17 -3.52
N ARG A 197 3.26 5.40 -3.90
CA ARG A 197 3.44 5.95 -5.24
C ARG A 197 4.86 6.43 -5.54
N LEU A 198 5.53 7.00 -4.55
CA LEU A 198 6.89 7.51 -4.72
C LEU A 198 7.92 6.41 -4.95
N ARG A 199 7.67 5.22 -4.43
CA ARG A 199 8.53 4.05 -4.65
C ARG A 199 7.68 2.77 -4.81
N PRO A 200 7.32 2.39 -6.04
CA PRO A 200 6.60 1.13 -6.32
C PRO A 200 7.33 -0.12 -5.79
N SER A 201 8.65 -0.04 -5.62
CA SER A 201 9.48 -1.10 -5.01
C SER A 201 9.45 -1.10 -3.47
N TRP A 202 8.75 -0.17 -2.84
CA TRP A 202 8.61 -0.05 -1.39
C TRP A 202 7.68 -1.07 -0.68
N PRO A 203 7.04 -2.01 -1.35
CA PRO A 203 6.39 -3.15 -0.67
C PRO A 203 7.34 -3.95 0.20
N SER A 204 8.59 -4.04 -0.23
CA SER A 204 9.63 -4.68 0.59
C SER A 204 10.09 -3.81 1.75
N ALA A 205 9.61 -2.61 1.84
CA ALA A 205 10.04 -1.59 2.77
C ALA A 205 9.01 -1.24 3.85
N LEU A 206 7.72 -1.48 3.64
CA LEU A 206 6.78 -1.63 4.75
C LEU A 206 6.91 -3.09 5.19
N PRO A 207 7.33 -3.40 6.43
CA PRO A 207 7.47 -4.76 6.87
C PRO A 207 6.15 -5.50 6.58
N VAL A 208 6.25 -6.60 5.84
CA VAL A 208 5.17 -7.56 5.70
C VAL A 208 4.94 -8.07 7.12
N PHE A 209 3.91 -7.58 7.76
CA PHE A 209 3.52 -8.04 9.08
C PHE A 209 2.82 -9.39 8.92
N THR A 210 3.57 -10.46 9.03
CA THR A 210 3.07 -11.81 9.34
C THR A 210 2.67 -11.90 10.80
#